data_bf8b18caf19d2c998d0d544afc87e227
#
_entry.id   bf8b18caf19d2c998d0d544afc87e227
#
_cell.length_a   1.000
_cell.length_b   1.000
_cell.length_c   1.000
_cell.angle_alpha   90.00
_cell.angle_beta   90.00
_cell.angle_gamma   90.00
#
_symmetry.space_group_name_H-M   'P 1'
#
loop_
_entity.id
_entity.type
_entity.pdbx_description
1 polymer ?
#
loop_
_entity_poly.entity_id
_entity_poly.type
_entity_poly.pdbx_seq_one_letter_code
_entity_poly.pdbx_strand_id
1 'polypeptide(L)'
;TLIPNGEEINYSEKIIYLPDTYQCNDSKKEISKKRFLRKDFNLPEDKFIFCCFNQKYKFNPQTTKIWINVMKKVNNSVLWLLDDENESTYNLVEEFKLGGLNSSRIIFSKKLPLDEHLARHKLADLFLDTFPYGAHTTASDTIRMGVPIITLKGKSFASRVSASILNQVNLNELVTNKKEDYQNIAINLAKDKNKMKKIK
;
A
#
# COMPACT_ATOMS: atom_id res chain seq x y z
N THR A 1 -0.91 -18.60 4.40
CA THR A 1 -1.84 -19.07 3.38
C THR A 1 -3.05 -18.17 3.25
N LEU A 2 -3.64 -18.12 2.06
CA LEU A 2 -4.86 -17.34 1.78
C LEU A 2 -6.10 -18.01 2.36
N ILE A 3 -6.16 -19.32 2.23
CA ILE A 3 -7.18 -20.17 2.82
C ILE A 3 -6.46 -21.02 3.88
N PRO A 4 -6.67 -20.76 5.17
CA PRO A 4 -6.11 -21.56 6.25
C PRO A 4 -6.69 -22.98 6.25
N ASN A 5 -5.93 -23.94 6.77
CA ASN A 5 -6.41 -25.30 6.94
C ASN A 5 -7.68 -25.31 7.79
N GLY A 6 -8.70 -26.02 7.34
CA GLY A 6 -10.01 -26.09 7.97
C GLY A 6 -11.02 -25.03 7.53
N GLU A 7 -10.58 -24.02 6.75
CA GLU A 7 -11.50 -23.03 6.15
C GLU A 7 -11.97 -23.44 4.74
N GLU A 8 -11.49 -24.57 4.19
CA GLU A 8 -11.87 -25.08 2.88
C GLU A 8 -13.38 -25.39 2.80
N ILE A 9 -13.99 -25.72 3.94
CA ILE A 9 -15.43 -25.96 4.05
C ILE A 9 -16.30 -24.75 3.65
N ASN A 10 -15.73 -23.56 3.65
CA ASN A 10 -16.41 -22.33 3.25
C ASN A 10 -16.45 -22.12 1.73
N TYR A 11 -15.89 -23.04 0.95
CA TYR A 11 -15.80 -22.98 -0.51
C TYR A 11 -16.54 -24.17 -1.13
N SER A 12 -17.28 -23.92 -2.19
CA SER A 12 -17.91 -24.98 -3.01
C SER A 12 -16.91 -25.63 -3.96
N GLU A 13 -15.82 -24.91 -4.28
CA GLU A 13 -14.76 -25.34 -5.17
C GLU A 13 -13.71 -26.19 -4.46
N LYS A 14 -13.07 -27.08 -5.21
CA LYS A 14 -11.88 -27.78 -4.73
C LYS A 14 -10.69 -26.80 -4.67
N ILE A 15 -10.06 -26.71 -3.51
CA ILE A 15 -8.92 -25.83 -3.30
C ILE A 15 -7.63 -26.48 -3.83
N ILE A 16 -6.91 -25.73 -4.66
CA ILE A 16 -5.57 -26.09 -5.11
C ILE A 16 -4.58 -25.13 -4.45
N TYR A 17 -3.65 -25.67 -3.66
CA TYR A 17 -2.58 -24.90 -3.03
C TYR A 17 -1.38 -24.80 -3.97
N LEU A 18 -1.04 -23.58 -4.36
CA LEU A 18 0.18 -23.30 -5.12
C LEU A 18 1.37 -23.14 -4.16
N PRO A 19 2.61 -23.48 -4.58
CA PRO A 19 3.75 -23.50 -3.67
C PRO A 19 4.11 -22.13 -3.09
N ASP A 20 4.05 -21.06 -3.88
CA ASP A 20 4.51 -19.73 -3.45
C ASP A 20 3.35 -18.78 -3.21
N THR A 21 2.64 -18.37 -4.25
CA THR A 21 1.50 -17.45 -4.18
C THR A 21 0.41 -17.88 -5.16
N TYR A 22 -0.84 -17.55 -4.82
CA TYR A 22 -1.97 -17.82 -5.72
C TYR A 22 -1.93 -17.00 -7.00
N GLN A 23 -1.23 -15.88 -6.98
CA GLN A 23 -1.19 -14.93 -8.09
C GLN A 23 0.03 -15.18 -8.97
N CYS A 24 -0.21 -15.63 -10.19
CA CYS A 24 0.82 -15.67 -11.21
C CYS A 24 1.12 -14.24 -11.68
N ASN A 25 2.38 -13.83 -11.58
CA ASN A 25 2.84 -12.55 -12.05
C ASN A 25 3.68 -12.71 -13.32
N ASP A 26 3.48 -11.86 -14.30
CA ASP A 26 4.31 -11.79 -15.48
C ASP A 26 5.69 -11.23 -15.13
N SER A 27 6.71 -12.09 -15.14
CA SER A 27 8.10 -11.70 -14.87
C SER A 27 8.71 -10.82 -15.97
N LYS A 28 8.11 -10.87 -17.18
CA LYS A 28 8.54 -10.08 -18.34
C LYS A 28 7.84 -8.75 -18.48
N LYS A 29 6.89 -8.42 -17.56
CA LYS A 29 6.21 -7.13 -17.55
C LYS A 29 7.24 -5.99 -17.65
N GLU A 30 7.13 -5.19 -18.68
CA GLU A 30 8.07 -4.09 -18.94
C GLU A 30 8.00 -3.03 -17.86
N ILE A 31 9.15 -2.45 -17.55
CA ILE A 31 9.30 -1.29 -16.69
C ILE A 31 9.90 -0.17 -17.53
N SER A 32 9.25 0.97 -17.58
CA SER A 32 9.72 2.12 -18.35
C SER A 32 11.14 2.50 -17.94
N LYS A 33 11.98 2.76 -18.94
CA LYS A 33 13.34 3.31 -18.75
C LYS A 33 13.33 4.79 -18.36
N LYS A 34 12.18 5.44 -18.40
CA LYS A 34 12.01 6.83 -18.02
C LYS A 34 12.38 7.02 -16.55
N ARG A 35 13.32 7.92 -16.29
CA ARG A 35 13.72 8.28 -14.94
C ARG A 35 12.80 9.38 -14.41
N PHE A 36 11.82 9.00 -13.61
CA PHE A 36 11.00 9.95 -12.90
C PHE A 36 11.71 10.54 -11.69
N LEU A 37 11.39 11.79 -11.40
CA LEU A 37 11.80 12.53 -10.22
C LEU A 37 10.58 12.88 -9.38
N ARG A 38 10.74 13.12 -8.08
CA ARG A 38 9.66 13.52 -7.18
C ARG A 38 8.93 14.77 -7.66
N LYS A 39 9.65 15.74 -8.22
CA LYS A 39 9.09 16.97 -8.80
C LYS A 39 8.09 16.71 -9.95
N ASP A 40 8.23 15.63 -10.71
CA ASP A 40 7.34 15.30 -11.82
C ASP A 40 5.92 14.94 -11.33
N PHE A 41 5.78 14.67 -10.04
CA PHE A 41 4.52 14.35 -9.38
C PHE A 41 4.21 15.31 -8.23
N ASN A 42 4.84 16.47 -8.16
CA ASN A 42 4.69 17.43 -7.06
C ASN A 42 5.01 16.85 -5.68
N LEU A 43 5.86 15.82 -5.62
CA LEU A 43 6.28 15.21 -4.37
C LEU A 43 7.48 15.99 -3.80
N PRO A 44 7.47 16.31 -2.49
CA PRO A 44 8.58 17.00 -1.83
C PRO A 44 9.81 16.09 -1.71
N GLU A 45 11.00 16.65 -1.94
CA GLU A 45 12.26 15.90 -1.89
C GLU A 45 12.66 15.49 -0.46
N ASP A 46 12.33 16.31 0.52
CA ASP A 46 12.76 16.20 1.92
C ASP A 46 11.77 15.44 2.82
N LYS A 47 10.59 15.05 2.30
CA LYS A 47 9.56 14.38 3.10
C LYS A 47 9.50 12.87 2.86
N PHE A 48 8.99 12.17 3.86
CA PHE A 48 8.66 10.75 3.74
C PHE A 48 7.40 10.57 2.91
N ILE A 49 7.46 9.74 1.87
CA ILE A 49 6.36 9.53 0.94
C ILE A 49 5.66 8.21 1.28
N PHE A 50 4.54 8.30 2.00
CA PHE A 50 3.58 7.22 2.03
C PHE A 50 2.85 7.16 0.69
N CYS A 51 2.48 5.98 0.22
CA CYS A 51 1.63 5.86 -0.96
C CYS A 51 0.55 4.79 -0.78
N CYS A 52 -0.53 4.92 -1.55
CA CYS A 52 -1.49 3.85 -1.78
C CYS A 52 -2.05 3.99 -3.19
N PHE A 53 -1.74 3.02 -4.05
CA PHE A 53 -2.22 3.01 -5.43
C PHE A 53 -3.38 2.03 -5.65
N ASN A 54 -4.03 1.60 -4.56
CA ASN A 54 -5.27 0.86 -4.63
C ASN A 54 -6.41 1.72 -5.16
N GLN A 55 -7.39 1.07 -5.79
CA GLN A 55 -8.62 1.74 -6.22
C GLN A 55 -9.38 2.29 -5.00
N LYS A 56 -9.96 3.48 -5.14
CA LYS A 56 -10.62 4.19 -4.03
C LYS A 56 -11.81 3.45 -3.43
N TYR A 57 -12.48 2.56 -4.17
CA TYR A 57 -13.56 1.74 -3.60
C TYR A 57 -13.09 0.83 -2.46
N LYS A 58 -11.77 0.61 -2.32
CA LYS A 58 -11.18 -0.12 -1.18
C LYS A 58 -10.98 0.76 0.06
N PHE A 59 -11.06 2.08 -0.10
CA PHE A 59 -10.90 3.01 1.00
C PHE A 59 -12.20 3.04 1.82
N ASN A 60 -12.07 3.05 3.11
CA ASN A 60 -13.18 3.15 4.05
C ASN A 60 -12.79 4.01 5.25
N PRO A 61 -13.75 4.50 6.04
CA PRO A 61 -13.46 5.41 7.15
C PRO A 61 -12.49 4.86 8.20
N GLN A 62 -12.39 3.55 8.35
CA GLN A 62 -11.40 2.96 9.27
C GLN A 62 -9.98 3.04 8.71
N THR A 63 -9.82 2.81 7.42
CA THR A 63 -8.53 2.91 6.72
C THR A 63 -8.03 4.36 6.75
N THR A 64 -8.87 5.31 6.35
CA THR A 64 -8.53 6.73 6.30
C THR A 64 -8.22 7.28 7.69
N LYS A 65 -8.97 6.90 8.72
CA LYS A 65 -8.70 7.27 10.12
C LYS A 65 -7.32 6.80 10.58
N ILE A 66 -6.92 5.59 10.22
CA ILE A 66 -5.59 5.07 10.56
C ILE A 66 -4.50 5.86 9.84
N TRP A 67 -4.65 6.13 8.54
CA TRP A 67 -3.69 6.93 7.78
C TRP A 67 -3.55 8.35 8.32
N ILE A 68 -4.67 8.98 8.70
CA ILE A 68 -4.67 10.28 9.37
C ILE A 68 -3.83 10.24 10.65
N ASN A 69 -4.04 9.22 11.50
CA ASN A 69 -3.29 9.06 12.74
C ASN A 69 -1.78 8.85 12.50
N VAL A 70 -1.42 8.03 11.51
CA VAL A 70 -0.01 7.83 11.10
C VAL A 70 0.60 9.17 10.67
N MET A 71 -0.06 9.89 9.78
CA MET A 71 0.45 11.15 9.26
C MET A 71 0.56 12.23 10.32
N LYS A 72 -0.36 12.28 11.29
CA LYS A 72 -0.25 13.20 12.45
C LYS A 72 0.97 12.91 13.32
N LYS A 73 1.41 11.66 13.41
CA LYS A 73 2.61 11.27 14.17
C LYS A 73 3.91 11.38 13.37
N VAL A 74 3.78 11.50 12.02
CA VAL A 74 4.90 11.69 11.10
C VAL A 74 4.70 13.02 10.36
N ASN A 75 5.00 14.13 11.04
CA ASN A 75 4.72 15.48 10.51
C ASN A 75 5.42 15.76 9.18
N ASN A 76 6.64 15.26 9.01
CA ASN A 76 7.42 15.42 7.76
C ASN A 76 7.11 14.31 6.76
N SER A 77 5.83 14.14 6.40
CA SER A 77 5.38 13.16 5.41
C SER A 77 4.23 13.68 4.55
N VAL A 78 4.04 13.04 3.41
CA VAL A 78 2.88 13.20 2.55
C VAL A 78 2.30 11.83 2.21
N LEU A 79 1.02 11.78 1.81
CA LEU A 79 0.35 10.60 1.30
C LEU A 79 0.10 10.80 -0.19
N TRP A 80 0.64 9.91 -1.01
CA TRP A 80 0.55 9.93 -2.47
C TRP A 80 -0.47 8.91 -2.95
N LEU A 81 -1.49 9.37 -3.64
CA LEU A 81 -2.64 8.58 -4.08
C LEU A 81 -2.88 8.71 -5.58
N LEU A 82 -3.68 7.81 -6.14
CA LEU A 82 -4.17 7.94 -7.51
C LEU A 82 -5.33 8.94 -7.56
N ASP A 83 -5.32 9.76 -8.61
CA ASP A 83 -6.43 10.62 -8.98
C ASP A 83 -7.35 9.87 -9.94
N ASP A 84 -8.63 9.78 -9.60
CA ASP A 84 -9.66 9.24 -10.48
C ASP A 84 -10.47 10.35 -11.17
N GLU A 85 -10.08 11.64 -10.94
CA GLU A 85 -10.70 12.83 -11.55
C GLU A 85 -12.22 12.91 -11.29
N ASN A 86 -12.69 12.45 -10.14
CA ASN A 86 -14.09 12.41 -9.77
C ASN A 86 -14.34 12.92 -8.34
N GLU A 87 -15.61 12.98 -7.93
CA GLU A 87 -16.04 13.43 -6.61
C GLU A 87 -15.38 12.65 -5.46
N SER A 88 -14.95 11.43 -5.68
CA SER A 88 -14.30 10.62 -4.65
C SER A 88 -12.97 11.22 -4.19
N THR A 89 -12.24 11.91 -5.07
CA THR A 89 -11.02 12.64 -4.71
C THR A 89 -11.35 13.81 -3.78
N TYR A 90 -12.38 14.58 -4.11
CA TYR A 90 -12.83 15.70 -3.28
C TYR A 90 -13.27 15.23 -1.89
N ASN A 91 -14.15 14.23 -1.83
CA ASN A 91 -14.67 13.68 -0.57
C ASN A 91 -13.53 13.16 0.32
N LEU A 92 -12.53 12.51 -0.27
CA LEU A 92 -11.37 12.01 0.47
C LEU A 92 -10.54 13.16 1.05
N VAL A 93 -10.31 14.24 0.30
CA VAL A 93 -9.60 15.42 0.79
C VAL A 93 -10.35 16.05 1.98
N GLU A 94 -11.69 16.16 1.88
CA GLU A 94 -12.50 16.69 2.98
C GLU A 94 -12.43 15.79 4.22
N GLU A 95 -12.46 14.47 4.06
CA GLU A 95 -12.30 13.52 5.17
C GLU A 95 -10.96 13.71 5.90
N PHE A 96 -9.87 13.90 5.14
CA PHE A 96 -8.55 14.17 5.71
C PHE A 96 -8.51 15.53 6.43
N LYS A 97 -9.13 16.57 5.87
CA LYS A 97 -9.24 17.89 6.52
C LYS A 97 -10.03 17.81 7.83
N LEU A 98 -11.20 17.15 7.82
CA LEU A 98 -12.01 16.92 9.02
C LEU A 98 -11.22 16.13 10.06
N GLY A 99 -10.37 15.22 9.61
CA GLY A 99 -9.41 14.50 10.44
C GLY A 99 -8.26 15.38 10.98
N GLY A 100 -8.18 16.66 10.63
CA GLY A 100 -7.17 17.62 11.11
C GLY A 100 -5.83 17.55 10.38
N LEU A 101 -5.80 17.09 9.13
CA LEU A 101 -4.63 17.15 8.25
C LEU A 101 -4.74 18.30 7.26
N ASN A 102 -3.62 18.97 7.00
CA ASN A 102 -3.55 19.93 5.92
C ASN A 102 -3.63 19.21 4.57
N SER A 103 -4.52 19.68 3.68
CA SER A 103 -4.73 19.10 2.34
C SER A 103 -3.46 19.07 1.48
N SER A 104 -2.52 20.00 1.70
CA SER A 104 -1.22 20.00 1.01
C SER A 104 -0.36 18.77 1.29
N ARG A 105 -0.73 17.97 2.28
CA ARG A 105 -0.07 16.70 2.61
C ARG A 105 -0.65 15.49 1.88
N ILE A 106 -1.72 15.68 1.10
CA ILE A 106 -2.32 14.64 0.27
C ILE A 106 -2.06 15.01 -1.19
N ILE A 107 -1.27 14.20 -1.86
CA ILE A 107 -0.86 14.45 -3.24
C ILE A 107 -1.52 13.41 -4.14
N PHE A 108 -2.14 13.87 -5.20
CA PHE A 108 -2.78 13.01 -6.18
C PHE A 108 -2.01 13.03 -7.49
N SER A 109 -1.96 11.88 -8.16
CA SER A 109 -1.36 11.75 -9.48
C SER A 109 -2.26 10.95 -10.41
N LYS A 110 -2.33 11.38 -11.65
CA LYS A 110 -3.08 10.70 -12.71
C LYS A 110 -2.58 9.27 -12.92
N LYS A 111 -3.46 8.45 -13.48
CA LYS A 111 -3.07 7.12 -13.98
C LYS A 111 -2.07 7.28 -15.12
N LEU A 112 -1.10 6.39 -15.16
CA LEU A 112 -0.08 6.30 -16.20
C LEU A 112 -0.19 4.95 -16.91
N PRO A 113 0.40 4.78 -18.10
CA PRO A 113 0.67 3.47 -18.66
C PRO A 113 1.38 2.57 -17.66
N LEU A 114 1.15 1.26 -17.73
CA LEU A 114 1.56 0.33 -16.69
C LEU A 114 3.07 0.35 -16.42
N ASP A 115 3.88 0.40 -17.46
CA ASP A 115 5.34 0.45 -17.39
C ASP A 115 5.85 1.71 -16.68
N GLU A 116 5.26 2.88 -16.97
CA GLU A 116 5.56 4.14 -16.29
C GLU A 116 4.99 4.13 -14.85
N HIS A 117 3.81 3.53 -14.65
CA HIS A 117 3.24 3.37 -13.32
C HIS A 117 4.14 2.53 -12.42
N LEU A 118 4.72 1.44 -12.93
CA LEU A 118 5.72 0.65 -12.22
C LEU A 118 6.95 1.49 -11.88
N ALA A 119 7.50 2.18 -12.87
CA ALA A 119 8.73 2.97 -12.68
C ALA A 119 8.59 4.04 -11.59
N ARG A 120 7.43 4.73 -11.49
CA ARG A 120 7.22 5.79 -10.48
C ARG A 120 7.11 5.28 -9.04
N HIS A 121 6.78 3.99 -8.80
CA HIS A 121 6.71 3.45 -7.43
C HIS A 121 7.98 3.72 -6.62
N LYS A 122 9.16 3.69 -7.27
CA LYS A 122 10.46 3.94 -6.63
C LYS A 122 10.57 5.30 -5.92
N LEU A 123 9.68 6.24 -6.21
CA LEU A 123 9.66 7.56 -5.56
C LEU A 123 9.01 7.51 -4.18
N ALA A 124 8.24 6.47 -3.90
CA ALA A 124 7.60 6.26 -2.60
C ALA A 124 8.54 5.56 -1.61
N ASP A 125 8.25 5.76 -0.33
CA ASP A 125 9.02 5.14 0.75
C ASP A 125 8.30 3.93 1.34
N LEU A 126 7.00 4.02 1.62
CA LEU A 126 6.20 2.96 2.22
C LEU A 126 4.78 2.95 1.65
N PHE A 127 4.31 1.79 1.23
CA PHE A 127 2.93 1.61 0.82
C PHE A 127 2.05 1.28 2.03
N LEU A 128 0.97 2.05 2.22
CA LEU A 128 -0.05 1.82 3.23
C LEU A 128 -1.20 1.02 2.62
N ASP A 129 -1.27 -0.27 2.94
CA ASP A 129 -2.32 -1.13 2.39
C ASP A 129 -3.70 -0.82 2.97
N THR A 130 -4.74 -1.10 2.18
CA THR A 130 -6.14 -0.97 2.56
C THR A 130 -6.65 -2.22 3.27
N PHE A 131 -7.71 -2.09 4.05
CA PHE A 131 -8.39 -3.22 4.70
C PHE A 131 -9.89 -2.91 4.85
N PRO A 132 -10.77 -3.91 4.90
CA PRO A 132 -10.51 -5.36 4.84
C PRO A 132 -10.16 -5.89 3.45
N TYR A 133 -10.25 -5.09 2.40
CA TYR A 133 -9.87 -5.46 1.05
C TYR A 133 -8.47 -4.91 0.74
N GLY A 134 -7.45 -5.77 0.87
CA GLY A 134 -6.05 -5.42 0.64
C GLY A 134 -5.67 -5.27 -0.82
N ALA A 135 -4.41 -4.92 -1.05
CA ALA A 135 -3.80 -4.91 -2.37
C ALA A 135 -3.54 -6.36 -2.85
N HIS A 136 -3.73 -6.59 -4.14
CA HIS A 136 -3.45 -7.85 -4.82
C HIS A 136 -2.32 -7.64 -5.84
N THR A 137 -2.65 -7.41 -7.11
CA THR A 137 -1.67 -7.07 -8.15
C THR A 137 -0.86 -5.83 -7.76
N THR A 138 -1.51 -4.83 -7.15
CA THR A 138 -0.83 -3.64 -6.66
C THR A 138 0.25 -3.96 -5.63
N ALA A 139 0.02 -4.96 -4.74
CA ALA A 139 1.03 -5.39 -3.78
C ALA A 139 2.24 -6.03 -4.47
N SER A 140 2.01 -6.95 -5.41
CA SER A 140 3.08 -7.57 -6.19
C SER A 140 3.90 -6.55 -6.97
N ASP A 141 3.22 -5.62 -7.65
CA ASP A 141 3.86 -4.56 -8.42
C ASP A 141 4.71 -3.65 -7.52
N THR A 142 4.18 -3.26 -6.37
CA THR A 142 4.86 -2.39 -5.40
C THR A 142 6.12 -3.05 -4.84
N ILE A 143 6.03 -4.32 -4.41
CA ILE A 143 7.17 -5.08 -3.90
C ILE A 143 8.22 -5.30 -4.99
N ARG A 144 7.79 -5.64 -6.20
CA ARG A 144 8.69 -5.78 -7.36
C ARG A 144 9.50 -4.50 -7.62
N MET A 145 8.92 -3.33 -7.34
CA MET A 145 9.59 -2.03 -7.49
C MET A 145 10.44 -1.63 -6.28
N GLY A 146 10.58 -2.51 -5.28
CA GLY A 146 11.41 -2.28 -4.09
C GLY A 146 10.76 -1.35 -3.07
N VAL A 147 9.44 -1.18 -3.09
CA VAL A 147 8.71 -0.41 -2.09
C VAL A 147 8.07 -1.36 -1.08
N PRO A 148 8.42 -1.30 0.20
CA PRO A 148 7.82 -2.14 1.22
C PRO A 148 6.34 -1.76 1.43
N ILE A 149 5.53 -2.74 1.83
CA ILE A 149 4.10 -2.60 2.10
C ILE A 149 3.85 -2.98 3.55
N ILE A 150 3.09 -2.16 4.27
CA ILE A 150 2.51 -2.59 5.54
C ILE A 150 1.05 -3.00 5.32
N THR A 151 0.64 -4.16 5.84
CA THR A 151 -0.72 -4.69 5.67
C THR A 151 -1.35 -5.13 6.99
N LEU A 152 -2.68 -4.97 7.06
CA LEU A 152 -3.51 -5.51 8.15
C LEU A 152 -4.22 -6.77 7.66
N LYS A 153 -3.74 -7.94 8.09
CA LYS A 153 -4.32 -9.22 7.76
C LYS A 153 -5.66 -9.42 8.45
N GLY A 154 -6.68 -9.78 7.68
CA GLY A 154 -8.01 -10.09 8.18
C GLY A 154 -8.40 -11.57 8.01
N LYS A 155 -9.71 -11.84 8.08
CA LYS A 155 -10.26 -13.20 7.98
C LYS A 155 -10.65 -13.61 6.56
N SER A 156 -10.94 -12.66 5.67
CA SER A 156 -11.34 -12.96 4.29
C SER A 156 -10.13 -13.23 3.39
N PHE A 157 -10.33 -13.94 2.30
CA PHE A 157 -9.33 -14.14 1.25
C PHE A 157 -8.70 -12.81 0.82
N ALA A 158 -9.53 -11.82 0.46
CA ALA A 158 -9.08 -10.51 -0.02
C ALA A 158 -8.24 -9.73 1.00
N SER A 159 -8.39 -10.00 2.29
CA SER A 159 -7.60 -9.37 3.36
C SER A 159 -6.28 -10.08 3.68
N ARG A 160 -6.03 -11.22 3.05
CA ARG A 160 -4.83 -12.04 3.30
C ARG A 160 -3.81 -11.98 2.15
N VAL A 161 -4.18 -11.41 0.99
CA VAL A 161 -3.34 -11.47 -0.21
C VAL A 161 -2.01 -10.77 -0.02
N SER A 162 -1.99 -9.50 0.43
CA SER A 162 -0.74 -8.78 0.70
C SER A 162 0.12 -9.51 1.74
N ALA A 163 -0.51 -10.05 2.80
CA ALA A 163 0.20 -10.83 3.81
C ALA A 163 0.85 -12.10 3.23
N SER A 164 0.15 -12.80 2.33
CA SER A 164 0.70 -13.97 1.65
C SER A 164 1.92 -13.62 0.80
N ILE A 165 1.87 -12.51 0.07
CA ILE A 165 2.99 -12.04 -0.76
C ILE A 165 4.19 -11.63 0.13
N LEU A 166 3.93 -10.87 1.22
CA LEU A 166 4.99 -10.45 2.14
C LEU A 166 5.70 -11.63 2.80
N ASN A 167 4.97 -12.68 3.16
CA ASN A 167 5.55 -13.90 3.71
C ASN A 167 6.53 -14.56 2.73
N GLN A 168 6.23 -14.55 1.43
CA GLN A 168 7.09 -15.17 0.41
C GLN A 168 8.41 -14.40 0.19
N VAL A 169 8.42 -13.12 0.47
CA VAL A 169 9.64 -12.29 0.37
C VAL A 169 10.29 -12.03 1.74
N ASN A 170 9.92 -12.82 2.77
CA ASN A 170 10.46 -12.75 4.14
C ASN A 170 10.28 -11.38 4.83
N LEU A 171 9.19 -10.66 4.51
CA LEU A 171 8.83 -9.39 5.15
C LEU A 171 7.65 -9.57 6.13
N ASN A 172 7.71 -10.63 6.94
CA ASN A 172 6.66 -11.01 7.89
C ASN A 172 6.39 -9.92 8.94
N GLU A 173 7.41 -9.14 9.28
CA GLU A 173 7.31 -8.03 10.23
C GLU A 173 6.43 -6.88 9.73
N LEU A 174 6.09 -6.84 8.45
CA LEU A 174 5.16 -5.87 7.87
C LEU A 174 3.71 -6.39 7.80
N VAL A 175 3.48 -7.63 8.24
CA VAL A 175 2.13 -8.21 8.35
C VAL A 175 1.63 -8.01 9.77
N THR A 176 0.53 -7.29 9.92
CA THR A 176 -0.08 -6.99 11.21
C THR A 176 -1.44 -7.66 11.37
N ASN A 177 -1.85 -7.91 12.61
CA ASN A 177 -3.17 -8.46 12.95
C ASN A 177 -4.03 -7.45 13.74
N LYS A 178 -3.43 -6.33 14.19
CA LYS A 178 -4.09 -5.27 14.94
C LYS A 178 -3.83 -3.92 14.27
N LYS A 179 -4.83 -3.03 14.33
CA LYS A 179 -4.75 -1.68 13.77
C LYS A 179 -3.66 -0.84 14.44
N GLU A 180 -3.48 -1.04 15.72
CA GLU A 180 -2.43 -0.38 16.52
C GLU A 180 -1.04 -0.75 16.04
N ASP A 181 -0.80 -2.04 15.76
CA ASP A 181 0.49 -2.52 15.26
C ASP A 181 0.78 -1.95 13.86
N TYR A 182 -0.25 -1.91 12.98
CA TYR A 182 -0.14 -1.29 11.67
C TYR A 182 0.30 0.18 11.79
N GLN A 183 -0.35 0.97 12.66
CA GLN A 183 0.01 2.36 12.88
C GLN A 183 1.44 2.49 13.43
N ASN A 184 1.77 1.72 14.47
CA ASN A 184 3.06 1.79 15.14
C ASN A 184 4.22 1.43 14.20
N ILE A 185 4.07 0.37 13.40
CA ILE A 185 5.10 -0.04 12.44
C ILE A 185 5.26 1.02 11.35
N ALA A 186 4.15 1.55 10.78
CA ALA A 186 4.22 2.60 9.77
C ALA A 186 4.93 3.87 10.28
N ILE A 187 4.63 4.28 11.53
CA ILE A 187 5.25 5.42 12.18
C ILE A 187 6.75 5.17 12.43
N ASN A 188 7.10 3.99 12.96
CA ASN A 188 8.48 3.65 13.29
C ASN A 188 9.34 3.58 12.03
N LEU A 189 8.85 2.98 10.96
CA LEU A 189 9.56 2.92 9.68
C LEU A 189 9.80 4.31 9.08
N ALA A 190 8.83 5.21 9.20
CA ALA A 190 8.97 6.57 8.70
C ALA A 190 9.98 7.42 9.52
N LYS A 191 10.23 7.05 10.79
CA LYS A 191 11.15 7.76 11.69
C LYS A 191 12.55 7.13 11.73
N ASP A 192 12.68 5.87 11.37
CA ASP A 192 13.95 5.12 11.43
C ASP A 192 14.47 4.80 10.03
N LYS A 193 15.37 5.68 9.53
CA LYS A 193 16.01 5.51 8.23
C LYS A 193 16.81 4.21 8.10
N ASN A 194 17.43 3.76 9.19
CA ASN A 194 18.25 2.54 9.17
C ASN A 194 17.37 1.30 9.04
N LYS A 195 16.26 1.25 9.78
CA LYS A 195 15.29 0.18 9.67
C LYS A 195 14.65 0.16 8.27
N MET A 196 14.27 1.32 7.75
CA MET A 196 13.72 1.42 6.39
C MET A 196 14.71 0.94 5.32
N LYS A 197 16.00 1.27 5.46
CA LYS A 197 17.05 0.82 4.52
C LYS A 197 17.27 -0.69 4.54
N LYS A 198 17.04 -1.35 5.67
CA LYS A 198 17.16 -2.82 5.80
C LYS A 198 16.00 -3.57 5.13
N ILE A 199 14.84 -2.92 5.02
CA ILE A 199 13.62 -3.50 4.47
C ILE A 199 13.53 -3.27 2.94
N LYS A 200 14.11 -2.19 2.43
CA LYS A 200 14.24 -1.91 0.99
C LYS A 200 15.36 -2.74 0.35
#